data_bcb3e22f320456f23a4e4d0413058da3
#
_entry.id   bcb3e22f320456f23a4e4d0413058da3
#
_cell.length_a   1.000
_cell.length_b   1.000
_cell.length_c   1.000
_cell.angle_alpha   90.00
_cell.angle_beta   90.00
_cell.angle_gamma   90.00
#
_symmetry.space_group_name_H-M   'P 1'
#
loop_
_entity.id
_entity.type
_entity.pdbx_description
1 polymer ?
#
loop_
_entity_poly.entity_id
_entity_poly.type
_entity_poly.pdbx_seq_one_letter_code
_entity_poly.pdbx_strand_id
1 'polypeptide(L)'
;IFNLTPFTRQTLFFSATMAAEIERLTNTFLSAPLRVEVARQASASETIKQSVVLFKPSRKDREGTEKRKVLRDMILNEGKVCKNAIIFCNRKSDVDICAKSLKKYGFNAAPIHGDLDQKHRTDTLEDFRTGSLQFLVASDVAARGLDIPSVSHVYNFDVPTNAEDYVHRIGRTGRAGRNGKALMISTPRDEKNFKAIEKLIQLEIPINDSYSLVKILGDEKKANKKELKNTPQGKANVKGNKPTYGLSKSDVTNHNKPANSSEAENEFELPNFITKSFVERLTV
;
A
#
# COMPACT_ATOMS: atom_id res chain seq x y z
N ILE A 1 23.69 23.97 9.12
CA ILE A 1 24.70 23.22 8.34
C ILE A 1 25.42 24.16 7.38
N PHE A 2 24.74 24.93 6.52
CA PHE A 2 25.37 25.81 5.52
C PHE A 2 26.39 26.79 6.11
N ASN A 3 26.11 27.36 7.28
CA ASN A 3 27.03 28.29 7.96
C ASN A 3 28.29 27.63 8.55
N LEU A 4 28.32 26.31 8.59
CA LEU A 4 29.46 25.51 9.08
C LEU A 4 30.35 24.96 7.96
N THR A 5 30.00 25.25 6.70
CA THR A 5 30.76 24.78 5.55
C THR A 5 31.57 25.94 4.93
N PRO A 6 32.72 25.65 4.30
CA PRO A 6 33.56 26.69 3.69
C PRO A 6 32.80 27.54 2.67
N PHE A 7 33.14 28.82 2.60
CA PHE A 7 32.53 29.75 1.64
C PHE A 7 32.82 29.38 0.18
N THR A 8 33.94 28.72 -0.07
CA THR A 8 34.37 28.28 -1.40
C THR A 8 33.72 27.00 -1.90
N ARG A 9 32.73 26.47 -1.15
CA ARG A 9 32.03 25.22 -1.54
C ARG A 9 31.27 25.36 -2.85
N GLN A 10 31.21 24.30 -3.62
CA GLN A 10 30.20 24.13 -4.65
C GLN A 10 28.95 23.47 -4.05
N THR A 11 27.78 24.07 -4.27
CA THR A 11 26.51 23.53 -3.77
C THR A 11 25.68 23.04 -4.94
N LEU A 12 25.30 21.76 -4.91
CA LEU A 12 24.37 21.14 -5.86
C LEU A 12 23.06 20.87 -5.14
N PHE A 13 21.97 21.30 -5.73
CA PHE A 13 20.64 21.12 -5.18
C PHE A 13 19.78 20.30 -6.17
N PHE A 14 19.22 19.20 -5.68
CA PHE A 14 18.36 18.32 -6.48
C PHE A 14 16.97 18.25 -5.86
N SER A 15 15.95 18.47 -6.67
CA SER A 15 14.56 18.29 -6.26
C SER A 15 13.74 17.74 -7.43
N ALA A 16 12.79 16.85 -7.13
CA ALA A 16 11.84 16.33 -8.12
C ALA A 16 10.73 17.33 -8.43
N THR A 17 10.44 18.27 -7.51
CA THR A 17 9.42 19.29 -7.64
C THR A 17 9.99 20.65 -7.22
N MET A 18 9.46 21.73 -7.79
CA MET A 18 9.88 23.09 -7.50
C MET A 18 8.71 23.88 -6.88
N ALA A 19 8.23 23.40 -5.74
CA ALA A 19 7.25 24.12 -4.94
C ALA A 19 7.81 25.46 -4.47
N ALA A 20 6.94 26.44 -4.19
CA ALA A 20 7.35 27.78 -3.79
C ALA A 20 8.28 27.79 -2.54
N GLU A 21 8.14 26.81 -1.65
CA GLU A 21 9.03 26.66 -0.48
C GLU A 21 10.43 26.22 -0.89
N ILE A 22 10.52 25.31 -1.85
CA ILE A 22 11.81 24.83 -2.41
C ILE A 22 12.52 25.96 -3.14
N GLU A 23 11.78 26.75 -3.91
CA GLU A 23 12.32 27.91 -4.59
C GLU A 23 12.85 28.98 -3.61
N ARG A 24 12.17 29.21 -2.50
CA ARG A 24 12.69 30.09 -1.42
C ARG A 24 13.97 29.55 -0.82
N LEU A 25 14.03 28.24 -0.54
CA LEU A 25 15.23 27.61 -0.01
C LEU A 25 16.40 27.73 -0.98
N THR A 26 16.20 27.48 -2.26
CA THR A 26 17.24 27.62 -3.27
C THR A 26 17.74 29.06 -3.36
N ASN A 27 16.85 30.04 -3.39
CA ASN A 27 17.23 31.46 -3.42
C ASN A 27 17.92 31.94 -2.14
N THR A 28 17.67 31.29 -1.00
CA THR A 28 18.33 31.63 0.26
C THR A 28 19.75 31.09 0.35
N PHE A 29 19.98 29.88 -0.17
CA PHE A 29 21.25 29.16 0.05
C PHE A 29 22.16 29.07 -1.16
N LEU A 30 21.68 29.41 -2.35
CA LEU A 30 22.48 29.39 -3.59
C LEU A 30 22.69 30.80 -4.12
N SER A 31 23.90 31.08 -4.58
CA SER A 31 24.25 32.34 -5.25
C SER A 31 24.29 32.14 -6.74
N ALA A 32 23.40 32.82 -7.48
CA ALA A 32 23.28 32.73 -8.94
C ALA A 32 23.33 31.27 -9.48
N PRO A 33 22.44 30.38 -9.02
CA PRO A 33 22.50 28.98 -9.42
C PRO A 33 22.16 28.79 -10.89
N LEU A 34 22.91 27.93 -11.58
CA LEU A 34 22.49 27.42 -12.89
C LEU A 34 21.32 26.45 -12.67
N ARG A 35 20.17 26.74 -13.27
CA ARG A 35 18.99 25.89 -13.21
C ARG A 35 18.98 24.96 -14.42
N VAL A 36 19.03 23.65 -14.15
CA VAL A 36 18.87 22.61 -15.16
C VAL A 36 17.54 21.91 -14.89
N GLU A 37 16.60 22.06 -15.82
CA GLU A 37 15.31 21.36 -15.74
C GLU A 37 15.33 20.17 -16.71
N VAL A 38 15.09 19.00 -16.15
CA VAL A 38 14.80 17.82 -16.96
C VAL A 38 13.29 17.88 -17.26
N ALA A 39 12.94 17.83 -18.56
CA ALA A 39 11.54 17.81 -18.97
C ALA A 39 10.79 16.73 -18.16
N ARG A 40 9.64 17.09 -17.59
CA ARG A 40 8.79 16.11 -16.90
C ARG A 40 8.55 14.96 -17.86
N GLN A 41 8.97 13.77 -17.50
CA GLN A 41 8.59 12.60 -18.27
C GLN A 41 7.07 12.48 -18.20
N ALA A 42 6.38 12.98 -19.21
CA ALA A 42 4.93 12.75 -19.42
C ALA A 42 4.61 11.24 -19.42
N SER A 43 5.62 10.42 -19.73
CA SER A 43 5.57 8.96 -19.77
C SER A 43 5.18 8.28 -18.45
N ALA A 44 5.44 8.89 -17.28
CA ALA A 44 5.03 8.27 -16.01
C ALA A 44 3.51 8.24 -15.82
N SER A 45 2.76 9.15 -16.46
CA SER A 45 1.30 9.13 -16.41
C SER A 45 0.68 8.16 -17.41
N GLU A 46 1.32 7.93 -18.55
CA GLU A 46 0.81 7.02 -19.61
C GLU A 46 0.93 5.53 -19.20
N THR A 47 1.97 5.18 -18.46
CA THR A 47 2.16 3.81 -17.97
C THR A 47 1.34 3.48 -16.71
N ILE A 48 0.74 4.49 -16.05
CA ILE A 48 -0.01 4.31 -14.81
C ILE A 48 -1.51 4.49 -15.08
N LYS A 49 -2.25 3.38 -15.01
CA LYS A 49 -3.72 3.43 -15.04
C LYS A 49 -4.24 3.97 -13.71
N GLN A 50 -4.78 5.19 -13.74
CA GLN A 50 -5.30 5.88 -12.57
C GLN A 50 -6.82 5.71 -12.48
N SER A 51 -7.36 5.60 -11.26
CA SER A 51 -8.80 5.63 -11.02
C SER A 51 -9.13 6.07 -9.59
N VAL A 52 -10.32 6.66 -9.40
CA VAL A 52 -10.82 7.10 -8.10
C VAL A 52 -12.16 6.43 -7.77
N VAL A 53 -12.30 6.02 -6.52
CA VAL A 53 -13.57 5.56 -5.95
C VAL A 53 -14.13 6.67 -5.09
N LEU A 54 -15.28 7.22 -5.49
CA LEU A 54 -15.99 8.22 -4.70
C LEU A 54 -16.77 7.52 -3.59
N PHE A 55 -16.35 7.74 -2.35
CA PHE A 55 -16.89 7.09 -1.18
C PHE A 55 -17.61 8.09 -0.27
N LYS A 56 -18.90 7.85 -0.02
CA LYS A 56 -19.69 8.60 0.96
C LYS A 56 -19.98 7.73 2.17
N PRO A 57 -19.40 8.04 3.35
CA PRO A 57 -19.63 7.25 4.55
C PRO A 57 -21.09 7.32 4.98
N SER A 58 -21.60 6.21 5.53
CA SER A 58 -22.98 6.15 6.07
C SER A 58 -23.15 7.06 7.29
N ARG A 59 -22.09 7.14 8.11
CA ARG A 59 -21.97 7.99 9.30
C ARG A 59 -20.52 8.41 9.51
N LYS A 60 -20.32 9.59 10.10
CA LYS A 60 -18.98 10.15 10.35
C LYS A 60 -18.08 9.25 11.21
N ASP A 61 -18.66 8.61 12.23
CA ASP A 61 -17.95 7.68 13.14
C ASP A 61 -17.58 6.35 12.48
N ARG A 62 -18.24 5.99 11.37
CA ARG A 62 -17.97 4.75 10.61
C ARG A 62 -17.05 4.93 9.41
N GLU A 63 -16.73 6.16 9.05
CA GLU A 63 -15.93 6.48 7.86
C GLU A 63 -14.70 5.61 7.72
N GLY A 64 -13.83 5.55 8.75
CA GLY A 64 -12.60 4.76 8.71
C GLY A 64 -12.84 3.26 8.56
N THR A 65 -13.90 2.72 9.19
CA THR A 65 -14.22 1.29 9.10
C THR A 65 -14.76 0.92 7.73
N GLU A 66 -15.67 1.74 7.21
CA GLU A 66 -16.27 1.52 5.89
C GLU A 66 -15.22 1.73 4.78
N LYS A 67 -14.36 2.74 4.90
CA LYS A 67 -13.26 3.02 3.97
C LYS A 67 -12.27 1.84 3.89
N ARG A 68 -11.94 1.21 5.03
CA ARG A 68 -11.12 -0.02 5.05
C ARG A 68 -11.83 -1.21 4.39
N LYS A 69 -13.17 -1.29 4.44
CA LYS A 69 -13.92 -2.29 3.69
C LYS A 69 -13.78 -2.05 2.19
N VAL A 70 -13.97 -0.81 1.73
CA VAL A 70 -13.76 -0.44 0.31
C VAL A 70 -12.36 -0.82 -0.15
N LEU A 71 -11.32 -0.50 0.63
CA LEU A 71 -9.95 -0.87 0.29
C LEU A 71 -9.80 -2.39 0.09
N ARG A 72 -10.34 -3.20 1.00
CA ARG A 72 -10.27 -4.67 0.87
C ARG A 72 -10.99 -5.17 -0.38
N ASP A 73 -12.17 -4.62 -0.67
CA ASP A 73 -12.94 -4.98 -1.85
C ASP A 73 -12.19 -4.60 -3.14
N MET A 74 -11.50 -3.44 -3.14
CA MET A 74 -10.61 -3.03 -4.24
C MET A 74 -9.47 -4.03 -4.44
N ILE A 75 -8.80 -4.44 -3.36
CA ILE A 75 -7.70 -5.42 -3.42
C ILE A 75 -8.20 -6.78 -3.93
N LEU A 76 -9.33 -7.26 -3.42
CA LEU A 76 -9.92 -8.53 -3.83
C LEU A 76 -10.33 -8.53 -5.30
N ASN A 77 -10.86 -7.42 -5.80
CA ASN A 77 -11.28 -7.28 -7.20
C ASN A 77 -10.09 -7.28 -8.18
N GLU A 78 -8.94 -6.73 -7.76
CA GLU A 78 -7.70 -6.83 -8.54
C GLU A 78 -7.13 -8.27 -8.53
N GLY A 79 -7.42 -9.05 -7.51
CA GLY A 79 -7.06 -10.47 -7.41
C GLY A 79 -5.58 -10.73 -7.70
N LYS A 80 -5.31 -11.69 -8.57
CA LYS A 80 -3.94 -12.11 -8.93
C LYS A 80 -3.14 -11.05 -9.72
N VAL A 81 -3.80 -10.03 -10.28
CA VAL A 81 -3.13 -8.93 -10.97
C VAL A 81 -2.36 -8.05 -9.98
N CYS A 82 -2.85 -7.93 -8.75
CA CYS A 82 -2.17 -7.24 -7.66
C CYS A 82 -1.09 -8.15 -7.05
N LYS A 83 0.11 -8.10 -7.63
CA LYS A 83 1.26 -8.90 -7.15
C LYS A 83 1.76 -8.38 -5.81
N ASN A 84 1.99 -7.07 -5.73
CA ASN A 84 2.40 -6.34 -4.54
C ASN A 84 1.86 -4.91 -4.62
N ALA A 85 1.67 -4.26 -3.46
CA ALA A 85 1.18 -2.90 -3.44
C ALA A 85 1.69 -2.09 -2.25
N ILE A 86 1.71 -0.76 -2.44
CA ILE A 86 1.85 0.20 -1.36
C ILE A 86 0.50 0.87 -1.13
N ILE A 87 0.13 0.98 0.14
CA ILE A 87 -1.11 1.61 0.59
C ILE A 87 -0.72 2.86 1.39
N PHE A 88 -1.10 4.04 0.89
CA PHE A 88 -0.76 5.30 1.51
C PHE A 88 -1.87 5.83 2.40
N CYS A 89 -1.52 6.15 3.65
CA CYS A 89 -2.36 6.83 4.63
C CYS A 89 -1.72 8.16 5.04
N ASN A 90 -2.55 9.20 5.27
CA ASN A 90 -2.05 10.51 5.66
C ASN A 90 -1.51 10.56 7.11
N ARG A 91 -2.01 9.68 7.98
CA ARG A 91 -1.65 9.65 9.41
C ARG A 91 -1.01 8.33 9.81
N LYS A 92 -0.02 8.38 10.69
CA LYS A 92 0.65 7.20 11.25
C LYS A 92 -0.33 6.24 11.95
N SER A 93 -1.29 6.79 12.73
CA SER A 93 -2.35 6.00 13.37
C SER A 93 -3.19 5.20 12.38
N ASP A 94 -3.48 5.81 11.21
CA ASP A 94 -4.28 5.17 10.18
C ASP A 94 -3.49 4.07 9.45
N VAL A 95 -2.15 4.22 9.35
CA VAL A 95 -1.24 3.17 8.85
C VAL A 95 -1.36 1.92 9.70
N ASP A 96 -1.24 2.04 11.02
CA ASP A 96 -1.35 0.90 11.94
C ASP A 96 -2.72 0.23 11.90
N ILE A 97 -3.79 1.04 11.97
CA ILE A 97 -5.16 0.54 11.96
C ILE A 97 -5.46 -0.16 10.62
N CYS A 98 -4.98 0.40 9.51
CA CYS A 98 -5.17 -0.18 8.19
C CYS A 98 -4.42 -1.50 8.05
N ALA A 99 -3.13 -1.55 8.44
CA ALA A 99 -2.34 -2.77 8.41
C ALA A 99 -2.92 -3.88 9.30
N LYS A 100 -3.31 -3.54 10.54
CA LYS A 100 -4.00 -4.48 11.45
C LYS A 100 -5.32 -4.99 10.86
N SER A 101 -6.09 -4.09 10.22
CA SER A 101 -7.34 -4.48 9.56
C SER A 101 -7.08 -5.45 8.40
N LEU A 102 -6.10 -5.18 7.55
CA LEU A 102 -5.73 -6.07 6.44
C LEU A 102 -5.28 -7.45 6.95
N LYS A 103 -4.39 -7.50 7.95
CA LYS A 103 -3.96 -8.77 8.57
C LYS A 103 -5.14 -9.57 9.12
N LYS A 104 -6.09 -8.91 9.81
CA LYS A 104 -7.29 -9.56 10.36
C LYS A 104 -8.12 -10.27 9.28
N TYR A 105 -8.12 -9.76 8.06
CA TYR A 105 -8.85 -10.34 6.93
C TYR A 105 -7.98 -11.19 6.00
N GLY A 106 -6.82 -11.65 6.49
CA GLY A 106 -5.97 -12.63 5.79
C GLY A 106 -5.02 -12.05 4.76
N PHE A 107 -4.88 -10.72 4.68
CA PHE A 107 -3.89 -10.10 3.79
C PHE A 107 -2.52 -10.05 4.43
N ASN A 108 -1.48 -10.37 3.66
CA ASN A 108 -0.09 -10.24 4.09
C ASN A 108 0.36 -8.79 4.01
N ALA A 109 0.13 -8.03 5.09
CA ALA A 109 0.34 -6.58 5.17
C ALA A 109 1.17 -6.19 6.39
N ALA A 110 2.05 -5.20 6.27
CA ALA A 110 2.79 -4.61 7.39
C ALA A 110 2.80 -3.07 7.32
N PRO A 111 2.83 -2.39 8.48
CA PRO A 111 2.93 -0.94 8.56
C PRO A 111 4.38 -0.48 8.41
N ILE A 112 4.58 0.75 7.86
CA ILE A 112 5.83 1.47 7.93
C ILE A 112 5.57 2.97 8.17
N HIS A 113 6.05 3.48 9.30
CA HIS A 113 5.96 4.90 9.66
C HIS A 113 7.11 5.30 10.61
N GLY A 114 7.24 6.60 10.86
CA GLY A 114 8.39 7.16 11.58
C GLY A 114 8.50 6.77 13.06
N ASP A 115 7.41 6.26 13.67
CA ASP A 115 7.41 5.86 15.10
C ASP A 115 7.88 4.41 15.31
N LEU A 116 8.08 3.65 14.23
CA LEU A 116 8.68 2.32 14.30
C LEU A 116 10.20 2.43 14.47
N ASP A 117 10.78 1.52 15.27
CA ASP A 117 12.23 1.44 15.38
C ASP A 117 12.89 1.12 14.04
N GLN A 118 14.17 1.49 13.91
CA GLN A 118 14.89 1.38 12.64
C GLN A 118 15.05 -0.09 12.19
N LYS A 119 15.23 -1.00 13.13
CA LYS A 119 15.37 -2.42 12.81
C LYS A 119 14.08 -2.95 12.19
N HIS A 120 12.94 -2.69 12.85
CA HIS A 120 11.63 -3.12 12.34
C HIS A 120 11.34 -2.55 10.94
N ARG A 121 11.73 -1.29 10.69
CA ARG A 121 11.57 -0.66 9.37
C ARG A 121 12.43 -1.35 8.31
N THR A 122 13.68 -1.68 8.65
CA THR A 122 14.60 -2.38 7.75
C THR A 122 14.10 -3.78 7.43
N ASP A 123 13.70 -4.55 8.45
CA ASP A 123 13.18 -5.90 8.29
C ASP A 123 11.89 -5.90 7.42
N THR A 124 10.96 -4.98 7.69
CA THR A 124 9.73 -4.84 6.89
C THR A 124 10.00 -4.51 5.42
N LEU A 125 10.99 -3.66 5.16
CA LEU A 125 11.38 -3.33 3.78
C LEU A 125 12.03 -4.51 3.07
N GLU A 126 12.84 -5.27 3.77
CA GLU A 126 13.48 -6.46 3.20
C GLU A 126 12.44 -7.54 2.90
N ASP A 127 11.50 -7.78 3.79
CA ASP A 127 10.35 -8.68 3.55
C ASP A 127 9.54 -8.23 2.32
N PHE A 128 9.40 -6.92 2.13
CA PHE A 128 8.70 -6.38 0.97
C PHE A 128 9.51 -6.52 -0.33
N ARG A 129 10.83 -6.37 -0.27
CA ARG A 129 11.73 -6.56 -1.42
C ARG A 129 11.80 -8.01 -1.87
N THR A 130 11.90 -8.93 -0.94
CA THR A 130 11.96 -10.38 -1.21
C THR A 130 10.61 -10.96 -1.63
N GLY A 131 9.53 -10.20 -1.46
CA GLY A 131 8.17 -10.67 -1.77
C GLY A 131 7.53 -11.50 -0.65
N SER A 132 8.22 -11.64 0.50
CA SER A 132 7.65 -12.25 1.71
C SER A 132 6.50 -11.44 2.28
N LEU A 133 6.47 -10.11 2.02
CA LEU A 133 5.39 -9.19 2.34
C LEU A 133 4.75 -8.68 1.05
N GLN A 134 3.41 -8.78 0.94
CA GLN A 134 2.67 -8.37 -0.26
C GLN A 134 2.21 -6.91 -0.21
N PHE A 135 1.74 -6.44 0.96
CA PHE A 135 1.17 -5.11 1.12
C PHE A 135 1.96 -4.29 2.14
N LEU A 136 2.53 -3.18 1.69
CA LEU A 136 3.19 -2.23 2.56
C LEU A 136 2.24 -1.05 2.84
N VAL A 137 1.84 -0.83 4.09
CA VAL A 137 1.02 0.31 4.48
C VAL A 137 1.93 1.41 5.02
N ALA A 138 1.93 2.58 4.39
CA ALA A 138 2.92 3.61 4.63
C ALA A 138 2.32 5.00 4.81
N SER A 139 3.01 5.86 5.58
CA SER A 139 2.83 7.31 5.52
C SER A 139 3.80 7.93 4.51
N ASP A 140 3.47 9.12 3.98
CA ASP A 140 4.31 9.81 3.00
C ASP A 140 5.73 10.04 3.51
N VAL A 141 5.87 10.53 4.75
CA VAL A 141 7.17 10.82 5.37
C VAL A 141 8.03 9.55 5.46
N ALA A 142 7.41 8.43 5.80
CA ALA A 142 8.15 7.17 5.94
C ALA A 142 8.53 6.55 4.59
N ALA A 143 7.72 6.76 3.56
CA ALA A 143 7.99 6.25 2.22
C ALA A 143 9.01 7.09 1.42
N ARG A 144 9.22 8.36 1.84
CA ARG A 144 10.25 9.22 1.24
C ARG A 144 11.64 8.78 1.68
N GLY A 145 12.58 8.82 0.75
CA GLY A 145 13.97 8.43 1.01
C GLY A 145 14.20 6.94 1.21
N LEU A 146 13.15 6.11 1.17
CA LEU A 146 13.29 4.66 1.17
C LEU A 146 13.40 4.14 -0.27
N ASP A 147 14.38 3.27 -0.47
CA ASP A 147 14.50 2.52 -1.72
C ASP A 147 13.45 1.39 -1.75
N ILE A 148 12.22 1.78 -2.09
CA ILE A 148 11.10 0.86 -2.23
C ILE A 148 11.07 0.35 -3.67
N PRO A 149 11.04 -0.98 -3.89
CA PRO A 149 10.97 -1.55 -5.22
C PRO A 149 9.71 -1.10 -5.96
N SER A 150 9.75 -1.15 -7.30
CA SER A 150 8.57 -0.86 -8.12
C SER A 150 7.46 -1.85 -7.84
N VAL A 151 6.25 -1.34 -7.56
CA VAL A 151 5.07 -2.14 -7.23
C VAL A 151 4.11 -2.22 -8.40
N SER A 152 3.26 -3.26 -8.40
CA SER A 152 2.19 -3.40 -9.39
C SER A 152 1.04 -2.41 -9.14
N HIS A 153 0.76 -2.11 -7.87
CA HIS A 153 -0.36 -1.25 -7.47
C HIS A 153 0.02 -0.24 -6.42
N VAL A 154 -0.56 0.95 -6.50
CA VAL A 154 -0.57 1.96 -5.44
C VAL A 154 -2.01 2.23 -5.03
N TYR A 155 -2.32 2.08 -3.76
CA TYR A 155 -3.59 2.47 -3.18
C TYR A 155 -3.44 3.73 -2.36
N ASN A 156 -4.07 4.81 -2.75
CA ASN A 156 -4.22 6.00 -1.93
C ASN A 156 -5.44 5.81 -1.04
N PHE A 157 -5.24 5.24 0.16
CA PHE A 157 -6.30 5.10 1.15
C PHE A 157 -6.87 6.46 1.52
N ASP A 158 -6.01 7.47 1.66
CA ASP A 158 -6.38 8.85 1.84
C ASP A 158 -5.91 9.69 0.65
N VAL A 159 -6.74 10.65 0.23
CA VAL A 159 -6.33 11.70 -0.70
C VAL A 159 -5.21 12.50 -0.03
N PRO A 160 -4.04 12.65 -0.66
CA PRO A 160 -2.95 13.41 -0.05
C PRO A 160 -3.35 14.88 0.15
N THR A 161 -2.83 15.47 1.23
CA THR A 161 -3.08 16.89 1.55
C THR A 161 -2.38 17.84 0.58
N ASN A 162 -1.24 17.41 0.03
CA ASN A 162 -0.51 18.12 -1.01
C ASN A 162 -0.62 17.36 -2.34
N ALA A 163 -0.98 18.06 -3.40
CA ALA A 163 -1.13 17.46 -4.73
C ALA A 163 0.17 16.84 -5.27
N GLU A 164 1.34 17.40 -4.93
CA GLU A 164 2.64 16.84 -5.33
C GLU A 164 2.89 15.46 -4.73
N ASP A 165 2.38 15.20 -3.51
CA ASP A 165 2.51 13.89 -2.87
C ASP A 165 1.80 12.80 -3.66
N TYR A 166 0.70 13.13 -4.35
CA TYR A 166 0.04 12.20 -5.25
C TYR A 166 0.98 11.69 -6.34
N VAL A 167 1.71 12.59 -6.99
CA VAL A 167 2.67 12.23 -8.04
C VAL A 167 3.80 11.35 -7.48
N HIS A 168 4.30 11.68 -6.29
CA HIS A 168 5.32 10.88 -5.62
C HIS A 168 4.82 9.49 -5.21
N ARG A 169 3.55 9.38 -4.78
CA ARG A 169 2.93 8.11 -4.42
C ARG A 169 2.75 7.22 -5.64
N ILE A 170 2.11 7.72 -6.70
CA ILE A 170 1.86 6.92 -7.90
C ILE A 170 3.17 6.58 -8.63
N GLY A 171 4.19 7.43 -8.54
CA GLY A 171 5.54 7.14 -9.06
C GLY A 171 6.24 5.95 -8.39
N ARG A 172 5.60 5.23 -7.45
CA ARG A 172 6.08 3.93 -6.95
C ARG A 172 5.67 2.77 -7.87
N THR A 173 4.74 2.98 -8.78
CA THR A 173 4.37 2.02 -9.83
C THR A 173 4.69 2.57 -11.22
N GLY A 174 4.52 1.80 -12.26
CA GLY A 174 4.74 2.24 -13.64
C GLY A 174 6.19 2.53 -14.01
N ARG A 175 7.18 2.04 -13.27
CA ARG A 175 8.60 2.30 -13.49
C ARG A 175 9.21 1.37 -14.54
N ALA A 176 10.25 1.88 -15.23
CA ALA A 176 11.01 1.13 -16.24
C ALA A 176 10.12 0.54 -17.35
N GLY A 177 9.15 1.33 -17.85
CA GLY A 177 8.26 0.93 -18.94
C GLY A 177 7.20 -0.13 -18.57
N ARG A 178 7.11 -0.53 -17.31
CA ARG A 178 6.09 -1.47 -16.84
C ARG A 178 4.76 -0.75 -16.57
N ASN A 179 3.66 -1.41 -16.89
CA ASN A 179 2.33 -0.90 -16.56
C ASN A 179 2.08 -0.99 -15.06
N GLY A 180 1.48 0.07 -14.50
CA GLY A 180 1.09 0.15 -13.11
C GLY A 180 -0.36 0.58 -12.93
N LYS A 181 -0.91 0.36 -11.73
CA LYS A 181 -2.24 0.87 -11.36
C LYS A 181 -2.14 1.74 -10.11
N ALA A 182 -2.85 2.87 -10.14
CA ALA A 182 -3.01 3.76 -9.01
C ALA A 182 -4.50 3.96 -8.74
N LEU A 183 -4.94 3.55 -7.56
CA LEU A 183 -6.33 3.65 -7.13
C LEU A 183 -6.42 4.56 -5.92
N MET A 184 -7.45 5.39 -5.86
CA MET A 184 -7.64 6.36 -4.77
C MET A 184 -9.07 6.27 -4.23
N ILE A 185 -9.21 6.41 -2.90
CA ILE A 185 -10.51 6.53 -2.24
C ILE A 185 -10.68 8.00 -1.84
N SER A 186 -11.67 8.67 -2.42
CA SER A 186 -12.00 10.06 -2.12
C SER A 186 -13.35 10.17 -1.44
N THR A 187 -13.40 10.99 -0.39
CA THR A 187 -14.65 11.34 0.31
C THR A 187 -15.08 12.76 -0.08
N PRO A 188 -16.34 13.17 0.18
CA PRO A 188 -16.78 14.55 -0.11
C PRO A 188 -15.93 15.64 0.57
N ARG A 189 -15.21 15.30 1.64
CA ARG A 189 -14.30 16.25 2.33
C ARG A 189 -13.00 16.46 1.58
N ASP A 190 -12.62 15.49 0.77
CA ASP A 190 -11.35 15.49 0.03
C ASP A 190 -11.46 16.23 -1.30
N GLU A 191 -12.66 16.71 -1.68
CA GLU A 191 -12.94 17.31 -3.00
C GLU A 191 -11.96 18.41 -3.38
N LYS A 192 -11.62 19.30 -2.43
CA LYS A 192 -10.66 20.39 -2.69
C LYS A 192 -9.27 19.85 -3.06
N ASN A 193 -8.78 18.88 -2.30
CA ASN A 193 -7.46 18.29 -2.53
C ASN A 193 -7.47 17.44 -3.80
N PHE A 194 -8.56 16.72 -4.05
CA PHE A 194 -8.74 15.94 -5.25
C PHE A 194 -8.69 16.80 -6.53
N LYS A 195 -9.44 17.90 -6.56
CA LYS A 195 -9.38 18.86 -7.67
C LYS A 195 -8.00 19.51 -7.85
N ALA A 196 -7.27 19.75 -6.75
CA ALA A 196 -5.91 20.25 -6.83
C ALA A 196 -4.94 19.24 -7.47
N ILE A 197 -5.16 17.95 -7.23
CA ILE A 197 -4.40 16.86 -7.87
C ILE A 197 -4.69 16.83 -9.37
N GLU A 198 -5.95 16.80 -9.79
CA GLU A 198 -6.32 16.79 -11.22
C GLU A 198 -5.76 18.01 -11.96
N LYS A 199 -5.82 19.19 -11.32
CA LYS A 199 -5.22 20.41 -11.87
C LYS A 199 -3.70 20.30 -12.01
N LEU A 200 -3.00 19.67 -11.04
CA LEU A 200 -1.55 19.50 -11.11
C LEU A 200 -1.12 18.54 -12.20
N ILE A 201 -1.82 17.40 -12.33
CA ILE A 201 -1.49 16.36 -13.31
C ILE A 201 -2.07 16.67 -14.70
N GLN A 202 -2.93 17.67 -14.82
CA GLN A 202 -3.65 18.06 -16.05
C GLN A 202 -4.44 16.90 -16.66
N LEU A 203 -5.00 16.04 -15.82
CA LEU A 203 -5.77 14.85 -16.20
C LEU A 203 -6.95 14.68 -15.25
N GLU A 204 -8.14 14.46 -15.79
CA GLU A 204 -9.28 13.99 -15.01
C GLU A 204 -9.11 12.52 -14.68
N ILE A 205 -9.17 12.20 -13.38
CA ILE A 205 -9.00 10.82 -12.93
C ILE A 205 -10.34 10.08 -13.08
N PRO A 206 -10.41 9.00 -13.87
CA PRO A 206 -11.65 8.26 -14.09
C PRO A 206 -12.27 7.74 -12.80
N ILE A 207 -13.58 7.95 -12.65
CA ILE A 207 -14.35 7.43 -11.52
C ILE A 207 -14.60 5.94 -11.75
N ASN A 208 -14.32 5.15 -10.73
CA ASN A 208 -14.58 3.71 -10.74
C ASN A 208 -15.83 3.38 -9.92
N ASP A 209 -16.96 3.26 -10.58
CA ASP A 209 -18.27 2.98 -9.95
C ASP A 209 -18.43 1.54 -9.47
N SER A 210 -17.49 0.64 -9.81
CA SER A 210 -17.58 -0.77 -9.45
C SER A 210 -17.53 -1.03 -7.94
N TYR A 211 -17.05 -0.05 -7.16
CA TYR A 211 -16.86 -0.13 -5.70
C TYR A 211 -17.82 0.75 -4.90
N SER A 212 -18.88 1.25 -5.51
CA SER A 212 -19.84 2.12 -4.82
C SER A 212 -20.50 1.38 -3.64
N LEU A 213 -20.22 1.81 -2.40
CA LEU A 213 -20.76 1.24 -1.16
C LEU A 213 -22.28 1.23 -1.10
N VAL A 214 -22.94 2.06 -1.88
CA VAL A 214 -24.41 2.05 -2.02
C VAL A 214 -24.90 0.72 -2.56
N LYS A 215 -24.14 0.05 -3.44
CA LYS A 215 -24.44 -1.32 -3.91
C LYS A 215 -24.19 -2.37 -2.82
N ILE A 216 -23.05 -2.28 -2.11
CA ILE A 216 -22.60 -3.29 -1.14
C ILE A 216 -23.52 -3.34 0.10
N LEU A 217 -23.94 -2.19 0.63
CA LEU A 217 -24.87 -2.14 1.76
C LEU A 217 -26.31 -2.53 1.38
N GLY A 218 -26.68 -2.38 0.12
CA GLY A 218 -27.97 -2.82 -0.41
C GLY A 218 -28.09 -4.34 -0.48
N ASP A 219 -27.02 -5.01 -0.84
CA ASP A 219 -26.97 -6.47 -1.03
C ASP A 219 -26.84 -7.23 0.29
N GLU A 220 -26.07 -6.74 1.27
CA GLU A 220 -26.04 -7.33 2.63
C GLU A 220 -27.39 -7.23 3.36
N LYS A 221 -28.13 -6.11 3.21
CA LYS A 221 -29.47 -6.00 3.77
C LYS A 221 -30.48 -6.94 3.10
N LYS A 222 -30.29 -7.27 1.83
CA LYS A 222 -31.12 -8.23 1.10
C LYS A 222 -30.76 -9.68 1.45
N ALA A 223 -29.47 -10.00 1.66
CA ALA A 223 -29.01 -11.32 2.07
C ALA A 223 -29.48 -11.67 3.49
N ASN A 224 -29.23 -10.80 4.48
CA ASN A 224 -29.71 -11.00 5.85
C ASN A 224 -31.23 -11.06 5.99
N LYS A 225 -31.99 -10.37 5.11
CA LYS A 225 -33.46 -10.42 5.13
C LYS A 225 -33.99 -11.70 4.47
N LYS A 226 -33.21 -12.38 3.62
CA LYS A 226 -33.56 -13.69 3.05
C LYS A 226 -33.29 -14.84 4.02
N GLU A 227 -32.19 -14.78 4.78
CA GLU A 227 -31.86 -15.82 5.79
C GLU A 227 -32.83 -15.82 6.97
N LEU A 228 -33.31 -14.63 7.43
CA LEU A 228 -34.29 -14.57 8.51
C LEU A 228 -35.70 -15.02 8.12
N LYS A 229 -36.02 -15.18 6.82
CA LYS A 229 -37.31 -15.64 6.36
C LYS A 229 -37.41 -17.15 6.11
N ASN A 230 -36.30 -17.88 6.16
CA ASN A 230 -36.25 -19.30 5.84
C ASN A 230 -35.99 -20.23 7.03
N THR A 231 -36.24 -19.75 8.28
CA THR A 231 -36.21 -20.64 9.44
C THR A 231 -37.61 -21.19 9.69
N PRO A 232 -37.88 -22.49 9.54
CA PRO A 232 -39.16 -23.09 9.88
C PRO A 232 -39.34 -23.07 11.41
N GLN A 233 -40.39 -22.45 11.88
CA GLN A 233 -40.83 -22.55 13.28
C GLN A 233 -41.32 -23.97 13.57
N GLY A 234 -40.41 -24.81 14.04
CA GLY A 234 -40.77 -26.10 14.63
C GLY A 234 -41.01 -25.95 16.13
N LYS A 235 -42.26 -25.94 16.53
CA LYS A 235 -42.67 -26.13 17.92
C LYS A 235 -42.40 -27.58 18.31
N ALA A 236 -41.55 -27.81 19.30
CA ALA A 236 -41.58 -29.06 20.06
C ALA A 236 -41.16 -28.77 21.51
N ASN A 237 -42.15 -28.91 22.36
CA ASN A 237 -42.10 -28.94 23.81
C ASN A 237 -41.54 -30.32 24.22
N VAL A 238 -40.42 -30.42 24.93
CA VAL A 238 -40.16 -31.56 25.82
C VAL A 238 -39.37 -31.10 27.04
N LYS A 239 -39.92 -31.41 28.19
CA LYS A 239 -39.37 -31.29 29.57
C LYS A 239 -38.26 -32.32 29.78
N GLY A 240 -37.28 -31.98 30.56
CA GLY A 240 -36.76 -32.88 31.58
C GLY A 240 -35.34 -33.44 31.40
N ASN A 241 -34.59 -33.21 32.46
CA ASN A 241 -33.52 -34.01 33.06
C ASN A 241 -32.04 -33.72 32.74
N LYS A 242 -31.42 -33.15 33.80
CA LYS A 242 -29.95 -33.33 34.04
C LYS A 242 -29.64 -34.81 34.34
N PRO A 243 -28.45 -35.27 34.00
CA PRO A 243 -27.56 -35.71 35.08
C PRO A 243 -26.11 -35.24 34.92
N THR A 244 -25.50 -35.10 36.06
CA THR A 244 -24.09 -34.90 36.45
C THR A 244 -23.26 -36.19 36.28
N TYR A 245 -21.93 -36.02 36.45
CA TYR A 245 -20.79 -36.93 36.55
C TYR A 245 -20.03 -37.12 35.24
N GLY A 246 -18.69 -37.17 35.22
CA GLY A 246 -17.63 -37.19 36.20
C GLY A 246 -16.29 -37.26 35.48
N LEU A 247 -15.26 -36.83 36.14
CA LEU A 247 -13.84 -36.87 35.73
C LEU A 247 -13.34 -38.29 35.45
N SER A 248 -12.44 -38.47 34.47
CA SER A 248 -11.26 -39.32 34.69
C SER A 248 -10.12 -38.97 33.73
N LYS A 249 -8.92 -38.95 34.33
CA LYS A 249 -7.58 -38.80 33.73
C LYS A 249 -7.07 -40.15 33.22
N SER A 250 -5.93 -40.03 32.51
CA SER A 250 -4.92 -41.05 32.14
C SER A 250 -4.97 -41.46 30.65
N ASP A 251 -3.92 -41.68 29.92
CA ASP A 251 -2.46 -41.75 30.00
C ASP A 251 -1.90 -41.72 28.55
N VAL A 252 -0.81 -41.01 28.32
CA VAL A 252 0.57 -41.39 28.05
C VAL A 252 0.82 -42.45 26.94
N THR A 253 1.71 -42.09 26.04
CA THR A 253 2.83 -42.74 25.36
C THR A 253 2.81 -42.61 23.82
N ASN A 254 3.78 -41.87 23.32
CA ASN A 254 5.09 -42.21 22.76
C ASN A 254 5.14 -43.20 21.56
N HIS A 255 5.76 -42.76 20.52
CA HIS A 255 6.80 -43.35 19.63
C HIS A 255 6.51 -43.00 18.14
N ASN A 256 7.37 -42.58 17.31
CA ASN A 256 8.74 -42.72 16.94
C ASN A 256 8.97 -42.04 15.55
N LYS A 257 10.15 -41.49 15.37
CA LYS A 257 10.83 -41.14 14.10
C LYS A 257 11.32 -42.45 13.40
N PRO A 258 11.99 -42.38 12.23
CA PRO A 258 11.99 -41.52 11.02
C PRO A 258 12.00 -42.37 9.70
N ALA A 259 11.95 -41.72 8.55
CA ALA A 259 12.57 -42.29 7.33
C ALA A 259 12.93 -41.19 6.31
N ASN A 260 14.19 -41.24 5.91
CA ASN A 260 14.91 -40.56 4.85
C ASN A 260 14.29 -40.73 3.46
N SER A 261 14.53 -39.76 2.58
CA SER A 261 15.22 -39.85 1.27
C SER A 261 14.78 -38.66 0.41
N SER A 262 15.57 -37.95 -0.22
CA SER A 262 16.61 -37.99 -1.19
C SER A 262 16.65 -36.60 -1.85
N GLU A 263 17.83 -36.09 -1.87
CA GLU A 263 18.29 -34.87 -2.56
C GLU A 263 18.00 -34.96 -4.06
N ALA A 264 17.47 -33.85 -4.62
CA ALA A 264 17.64 -33.51 -6.02
C ALA A 264 18.19 -32.10 -6.08
N GLU A 265 19.50 -32.02 -6.27
CA GLU A 265 20.24 -30.82 -6.62
C GLU A 265 19.74 -30.35 -7.99
N ASN A 266 19.09 -29.17 -8.02
CA ASN A 266 18.92 -28.39 -9.24
C ASN A 266 19.98 -27.32 -9.24
N GLU A 267 21.05 -27.52 -10.00
CA GLU A 267 22.01 -26.51 -10.39
C GLU A 267 21.30 -25.40 -11.15
N PHE A 268 21.25 -24.23 -10.53
CA PHE A 268 20.74 -23.00 -11.13
C PHE A 268 21.90 -22.30 -11.82
N GLU A 269 22.06 -22.44 -13.13
CA GLU A 269 23.00 -21.66 -13.93
C GLU A 269 22.63 -20.17 -13.93
N LEU A 270 23.48 -19.33 -13.36
CA LEU A 270 23.36 -17.89 -13.38
C LEU A 270 23.62 -17.36 -14.81
N PRO A 271 22.81 -16.40 -15.30
CA PRO A 271 23.01 -15.80 -16.61
C PRO A 271 24.39 -15.11 -16.71
N ASN A 272 25.10 -15.33 -17.82
CA ASN A 272 26.48 -14.87 -18.10
C ASN A 272 26.71 -13.34 -17.94
N PHE A 273 25.68 -12.53 -17.81
CA PHE A 273 25.82 -11.08 -17.63
C PHE A 273 26.22 -10.67 -16.20
N ILE A 274 26.07 -11.58 -15.21
CA ILE A 274 26.39 -11.30 -13.79
C ILE A 274 27.87 -11.48 -13.50
N THR A 275 28.61 -12.19 -14.35
CA THR A 275 30.03 -12.54 -14.15
C THR A 275 31.03 -11.60 -14.81
N LYS A 276 30.61 -10.58 -15.57
CA LYS A 276 31.53 -9.60 -16.17
C LYS A 276 31.87 -8.49 -15.19
N SER A 277 33.16 -8.24 -15.02
CA SER A 277 33.71 -7.18 -14.17
C SER A 277 33.26 -5.80 -14.65
N PHE A 278 33.20 -4.82 -13.74
CA PHE A 278 32.73 -3.45 -14.00
C PHE A 278 33.53 -2.73 -15.11
N VAL A 279 34.78 -3.13 -15.34
CA VAL A 279 35.67 -2.55 -16.33
C VAL A 279 35.32 -2.96 -17.76
N GLU A 280 34.79 -4.17 -17.97
CA GLU A 280 34.38 -4.66 -19.30
C GLU A 280 33.07 -4.07 -19.82
N ARG A 281 32.31 -3.34 -18.99
CA ARG A 281 31.03 -2.70 -19.36
C ARG A 281 31.18 -1.27 -19.91
N LEU A 282 32.39 -0.71 -19.86
CA LEU A 282 32.68 0.66 -20.30
C LEU A 282 33.38 0.74 -21.69
N THR A 283 33.54 -0.37 -22.36
CA THR A 283 34.18 -0.45 -23.68
C THR A 283 33.26 -1.07 -24.74
N VAL A 284 32.09 -0.43 -24.94
CA VAL A 284 31.30 -0.60 -26.17
C VAL A 284 30.71 0.75 -26.54
#